data_bb7ed6e34152e1ccb487e8861dca74ad
#
_entry.id   bb7ed6e34152e1ccb487e8861dca74ad
#
_cell.length_a   1.000
_cell.length_b   1.000
_cell.length_c   1.000
_cell.angle_alpha   90.00
_cell.angle_beta   90.00
_cell.angle_gamma   90.00
#
_symmetry.space_group_name_H-M   'P 1'
#
loop_
_entity.id
_entity.type
_entity.pdbx_description
1 polymer ?
#
loop_
_entity_poly.entity_id
_entity_poly.type
_entity_poly.pdbx_seq_one_letter_code
_entity_poly.pdbx_strand_id
1 'polypeptide(L)'
;MKTVLITGCSSGYGLETARLFHARGWRVIATMRTPRADVLPASDRLRVLPLDVTDPDSIAAALAEAGPIDALVNNAGIGLFGAVEATPMATVREVFETNTFGVMAMTRAALPGFRARGAGVVVNVTSSVTLAPHPLMAVYTASKAAVDG
;
A
#
# COMPACT_ATOMS: atom_id res chain seq x y z
N MET A 1 -7.08 -17.77 -12.44
CA MET A 1 -5.81 -17.12 -12.02
C MET A 1 -6.17 -16.03 -11.02
N LYS A 2 -5.50 -15.99 -9.87
CA LYS A 2 -5.78 -14.96 -8.83
C LYS A 2 -5.07 -13.65 -9.15
N THR A 3 -5.69 -12.54 -8.76
CA THR A 3 -5.19 -11.18 -8.98
C THR A 3 -4.88 -10.51 -7.63
N VAL A 4 -3.69 -9.93 -7.50
CA VAL A 4 -3.30 -9.11 -6.35
C VAL A 4 -3.05 -7.68 -6.77
N LEU A 5 -3.57 -6.72 -6.01
CA LEU A 5 -3.19 -5.31 -6.09
C LEU A 5 -2.28 -4.97 -4.92
N ILE A 6 -1.14 -4.34 -5.21
CA ILE A 6 -0.12 -4.01 -4.20
C ILE A 6 0.17 -2.52 -4.31
N THR A 7 0.06 -1.80 -3.19
CA THR A 7 0.37 -0.37 -3.14
C THR A 7 1.85 -0.13 -2.82
N GLY A 8 2.46 0.91 -3.40
CA GLY A 8 3.83 1.31 -3.09
C GLY A 8 4.92 0.39 -3.66
N CYS A 9 4.81 0.01 -4.94
CA CYS A 9 5.72 -0.92 -5.60
C CYS A 9 6.94 -0.25 -6.28
N SER A 10 7.21 1.03 -6.03
CA SER A 10 8.36 1.71 -6.66
C SER A 10 9.72 1.22 -6.16
N SER A 11 9.76 0.63 -4.96
CA SER A 11 10.99 0.13 -4.31
C SER A 11 10.66 -0.77 -3.11
N GLY A 12 11.68 -1.32 -2.46
CA GLY A 12 11.57 -2.01 -1.17
C GLY A 12 10.62 -3.20 -1.17
N TYR A 13 9.91 -3.38 -0.04
CA TYR A 13 9.04 -4.54 0.16
C TYR A 13 7.92 -4.65 -0.87
N GLY A 14 7.29 -3.54 -1.29
CA GLY A 14 6.23 -3.57 -2.30
C GLY A 14 6.71 -4.11 -3.64
N LEU A 15 7.89 -3.69 -4.07
CA LEU A 15 8.52 -4.16 -5.30
C LEU A 15 8.84 -5.65 -5.23
N GLU A 16 9.47 -6.10 -4.15
CA GLU A 16 9.82 -7.52 -3.97
C GLU A 16 8.57 -8.41 -3.81
N THR A 17 7.55 -7.91 -3.14
CA THR A 17 6.25 -8.58 -3.04
C THR A 17 5.61 -8.74 -4.43
N ALA A 18 5.64 -7.71 -5.27
CA ALA A 18 5.12 -7.79 -6.63
C ALA A 18 5.87 -8.85 -7.47
N ARG A 19 7.20 -8.88 -7.36
CA ARG A 19 8.04 -9.91 -8.02
C ARG A 19 7.69 -11.33 -7.55
N LEU A 20 7.52 -11.50 -6.24
CA LEU A 20 7.21 -12.80 -5.65
C LEU A 20 5.82 -13.31 -6.09
N PHE A 21 4.78 -12.47 -6.04
CA PHE A 21 3.45 -12.85 -6.51
C PHE A 21 3.45 -13.20 -8.01
N HIS A 22 4.17 -12.41 -8.82
CA HIS A 22 4.31 -12.69 -10.24
C HIS A 22 5.01 -14.04 -10.49
N ALA A 23 6.10 -14.33 -9.79
CA ALA A 23 6.82 -15.62 -9.87
C ALA A 23 5.95 -16.81 -9.42
N ARG A 24 5.00 -16.57 -8.49
CA ARG A 24 4.02 -17.57 -8.02
C ARG A 24 2.79 -17.72 -8.92
N GLY A 25 2.80 -17.12 -10.11
CA GLY A 25 1.75 -17.28 -11.11
C GLY A 25 0.50 -16.42 -10.92
N TRP A 26 0.55 -15.39 -10.04
CA TRP A 26 -0.54 -14.45 -9.89
C TRP A 26 -0.53 -13.40 -11.00
N ARG A 27 -1.69 -12.86 -11.30
CA ARG A 27 -1.80 -11.57 -11.98
C ARG A 27 -1.51 -10.46 -10.95
N VAL A 28 -0.54 -9.60 -11.26
CA VAL A 28 -0.09 -8.55 -10.34
C VAL A 28 -0.45 -7.18 -10.89
N ILE A 29 -1.14 -6.39 -10.08
CA ILE A 29 -1.36 -4.96 -10.29
C ILE A 29 -0.44 -4.25 -9.31
N ALA A 30 0.74 -3.87 -9.77
CA ALA A 30 1.71 -3.12 -8.99
C ALA A 30 1.40 -1.63 -9.12
N THR A 31 1.27 -0.92 -8.00
CA THR A 31 0.91 0.50 -8.07
C THR A 31 1.97 1.39 -7.41
N MET A 32 2.13 2.58 -7.94
CA MET A 32 3.05 3.61 -7.46
C MET A 32 2.60 5.00 -7.93
N ARG A 33 2.95 6.05 -7.22
CA ARG A 33 2.56 7.43 -7.57
C ARG A 33 3.01 7.83 -8.98
N THR A 34 4.25 7.52 -9.31
CA THR A 34 4.80 7.74 -10.66
C THR A 34 5.18 6.38 -11.25
N PRO A 35 4.41 5.87 -12.23
CA PRO A 35 4.67 4.58 -12.84
C PRO A 35 6.07 4.50 -13.47
N ARG A 36 6.78 3.41 -13.19
CA ARG A 36 8.09 3.08 -13.75
C ARG A 36 8.07 1.67 -14.30
N ALA A 37 8.13 1.55 -15.62
CA ALA A 37 8.08 0.26 -16.31
C ALA A 37 9.38 -0.55 -16.17
N ASP A 38 10.50 0.10 -15.83
CA ASP A 38 11.84 -0.50 -15.72
C ASP A 38 12.08 -1.31 -14.45
N VAL A 39 11.23 -1.16 -13.42
CA VAL A 39 11.45 -1.80 -12.10
C VAL A 39 10.91 -3.23 -12.01
N LEU A 40 10.00 -3.60 -12.92
CA LEU A 40 9.34 -4.91 -12.95
C LEU A 40 9.45 -5.54 -14.34
N PRO A 41 9.45 -6.88 -14.46
CA PRO A 41 9.56 -7.54 -15.75
C PRO A 41 8.33 -7.26 -16.63
N ALA A 42 8.54 -7.12 -17.93
CA ALA A 42 7.45 -7.07 -18.90
C ALA A 42 6.72 -8.42 -18.91
N SER A 43 5.41 -8.40 -18.71
CA SER A 43 4.58 -9.60 -18.68
C SER A 43 3.10 -9.24 -18.89
N ASP A 44 2.35 -10.10 -19.56
CA ASP A 44 0.89 -10.02 -19.69
C ASP A 44 0.14 -10.20 -18.36
N ARG A 45 0.81 -10.78 -17.36
CA ARG A 45 0.30 -10.98 -16.01
C ARG A 45 0.73 -9.91 -15.01
N LEU A 46 1.46 -8.88 -15.45
CA LEU A 46 1.94 -7.81 -14.58
C LEU A 46 1.64 -6.45 -15.20
N ARG A 47 0.94 -5.62 -14.47
CA ARG A 47 0.62 -4.25 -14.88
C ARG A 47 1.11 -3.28 -13.81
N VAL A 48 1.64 -2.15 -14.24
CA VAL A 48 2.00 -1.03 -13.37
C VAL A 48 0.98 0.08 -13.57
N LEU A 49 0.31 0.50 -12.50
CA LEU A 49 -0.69 1.57 -12.54
C LEU A 49 -0.30 2.75 -11.63
N PRO A 50 -0.68 3.97 -12.00
CA PRO A 50 -0.57 5.12 -11.11
C PRO A 50 -1.52 4.96 -9.92
N LEU A 51 -1.03 5.26 -8.73
CA LEU A 51 -1.86 5.31 -7.52
C LEU A 51 -1.21 6.18 -6.46
N ASP A 52 -1.93 7.20 -6.02
CA ASP A 52 -1.72 7.90 -4.76
C ASP A 52 -2.79 7.47 -3.76
N VAL A 53 -2.38 6.84 -2.66
CA VAL A 53 -3.31 6.34 -1.63
C VAL A 53 -3.95 7.45 -0.80
N THR A 54 -3.48 8.69 -0.94
CA THR A 54 -4.05 9.89 -0.29
C THR A 54 -5.09 10.60 -1.14
N ASP A 55 -5.26 10.17 -2.41
CA ASP A 55 -6.20 10.76 -3.37
C ASP A 55 -7.34 9.78 -3.69
N PRO A 56 -8.60 10.08 -3.27
CA PRO A 56 -9.76 9.24 -3.54
C PRO A 56 -10.02 8.98 -5.03
N ASP A 57 -9.78 9.96 -5.90
CA ASP A 57 -10.00 9.81 -7.34
C ASP A 57 -8.94 8.88 -7.95
N SER A 58 -7.70 9.00 -7.51
CA SER A 58 -6.62 8.08 -7.88
C SER A 58 -6.92 6.64 -7.45
N ILE A 59 -7.44 6.44 -6.25
CA ILE A 59 -7.87 5.12 -5.74
C ILE A 59 -8.97 4.53 -6.61
N ALA A 60 -10.00 5.32 -6.90
CA ALA A 60 -11.14 4.88 -7.72
C ALA A 60 -10.69 4.48 -9.14
N ALA A 61 -9.86 5.30 -9.77
CA ALA A 61 -9.33 5.04 -11.11
C ALA A 61 -8.47 3.76 -11.14
N ALA A 62 -7.56 3.60 -10.18
CA ALA A 62 -6.71 2.42 -10.11
C ALA A 62 -7.49 1.12 -9.90
N LEU A 63 -8.52 1.12 -9.05
CA LEU A 63 -9.37 -0.05 -8.84
C LEU A 63 -10.25 -0.36 -10.05
N ALA A 64 -10.79 0.65 -10.73
CA ALA A 64 -11.56 0.48 -11.96
C ALA A 64 -10.69 -0.16 -13.06
N GLU A 65 -9.46 0.32 -13.22
CA GLU A 65 -8.52 -0.19 -14.21
C GLU A 65 -7.97 -1.58 -13.86
N ALA A 66 -7.77 -1.87 -12.58
CA ALA A 66 -7.36 -3.18 -12.10
C ALA A 66 -8.40 -4.27 -12.38
N GLY A 67 -9.68 -3.90 -12.31
CA GLY A 67 -10.79 -4.85 -12.35
C GLY A 67 -10.89 -5.68 -11.06
N PRO A 68 -11.53 -6.84 -11.10
CA PRO A 68 -11.67 -7.69 -9.90
C PRO A 68 -10.31 -8.16 -9.35
N ILE A 69 -10.08 -7.92 -8.07
CA ILE A 69 -8.89 -8.37 -7.34
C ILE A 69 -9.26 -9.40 -6.28
N ASP A 70 -8.41 -10.40 -6.03
CA ASP A 70 -8.59 -11.42 -4.98
C ASP A 70 -7.88 -11.04 -3.69
N ALA A 71 -6.82 -10.23 -3.80
CA ALA A 71 -6.06 -9.74 -2.66
C ALA A 71 -5.67 -8.27 -2.83
N LEU A 72 -5.72 -7.52 -1.73
CA LEU A 72 -5.17 -6.18 -1.59
C LEU A 72 -3.99 -6.22 -0.61
N VAL A 73 -2.83 -5.73 -1.02
CA VAL A 73 -1.67 -5.53 -0.14
C VAL A 73 -1.46 -4.03 0.06
N ASN A 74 -1.83 -3.52 1.22
CA ASN A 74 -1.57 -2.17 1.67
C ASN A 74 -0.12 -2.08 2.17
N ASN A 75 0.80 -1.76 1.25
CA ASN A 75 2.22 -1.63 1.55
C ASN A 75 2.71 -0.18 1.45
N ALA A 76 2.03 0.68 0.67
CA ALA A 76 2.44 2.09 0.57
C ALA A 76 2.61 2.72 1.96
N GLY A 77 3.72 3.41 2.15
CA GLY A 77 4.05 4.07 3.40
C GLY A 77 5.31 4.90 3.28
N ILE A 78 5.40 5.91 4.13
CA ILE A 78 6.56 6.77 4.27
C ILE A 78 7.13 6.63 5.67
N GLY A 79 8.46 6.51 5.76
CA GLY A 79 9.18 6.52 7.03
C GLY A 79 9.39 7.94 7.53
N LEU A 80 9.50 8.08 8.84
CA LEU A 80 9.93 9.33 9.46
C LEU A 80 10.86 9.02 10.62
N PHE A 81 12.00 9.69 10.64
CA PHE A 81 12.97 9.64 11.72
C PHE A 81 13.26 11.06 12.20
N GLY A 82 12.95 11.37 13.44
CA GLY A 82 13.15 12.70 14.03
C GLY A 82 12.55 12.82 15.42
N ALA A 83 13.02 13.82 16.17
CA ALA A 83 12.45 14.19 17.45
C ALA A 83 11.03 14.76 17.29
N VAL A 84 10.13 14.38 18.18
CA VAL A 84 8.70 14.81 18.10
C VAL A 84 8.59 16.33 18.15
N GLU A 85 9.32 16.97 19.05
CA GLU A 85 9.29 18.43 19.24
C GLU A 85 9.87 19.21 18.06
N ALA A 86 10.70 18.58 17.23
CA ALA A 86 11.29 19.17 16.04
C ALA A 86 10.52 18.83 14.75
N THR A 87 9.53 17.95 14.82
CA THR A 87 8.78 17.50 13.64
C THR A 87 7.61 18.44 13.35
N PRO A 88 7.58 19.11 12.18
CA PRO A 88 6.47 19.97 11.80
C PRO A 88 5.14 19.18 11.75
N MET A 89 4.05 19.78 12.25
CA MET A 89 2.74 19.13 12.23
C MET A 89 2.23 18.81 10.82
N ALA A 90 2.67 19.55 9.81
CA ALA A 90 2.37 19.21 8.41
C ALA A 90 2.96 17.85 8.03
N THR A 91 4.22 17.59 8.41
CA THR A 91 4.89 16.29 8.19
C THR A 91 4.21 15.18 8.99
N VAL A 92 3.79 15.44 10.23
CA VAL A 92 3.01 14.46 11.01
C VAL A 92 1.75 14.06 10.26
N ARG A 93 0.98 15.04 9.75
CA ARG A 93 -0.24 14.78 8.98
C ARG A 93 0.06 13.96 7.70
N GLU A 94 1.08 14.33 6.94
CA GLU A 94 1.47 13.61 5.73
C GLU A 94 1.77 12.13 6.00
N VAL A 95 2.48 11.83 7.10
CA VAL A 95 2.76 10.45 7.51
C VAL A 95 1.47 9.70 7.82
N PHE A 96 0.54 10.29 8.56
CA PHE A 96 -0.74 9.65 8.87
C PHE A 96 -1.64 9.53 7.64
N GLU A 97 -1.69 10.54 6.76
CA GLU A 97 -2.45 10.47 5.50
C GLU A 97 -2.03 9.26 4.66
N THR A 98 -0.72 9.04 4.52
CA THR A 98 -0.23 7.90 3.74
C THR A 98 -0.35 6.57 4.50
N ASN A 99 0.18 6.51 5.74
CA ASN A 99 0.40 5.24 6.44
C ASN A 99 -0.87 4.70 7.11
N THR A 100 -1.83 5.56 7.45
CA THR A 100 -3.04 5.20 8.19
C THR A 100 -4.29 5.41 7.34
N PHE A 101 -4.57 6.65 6.95
CA PHE A 101 -5.80 6.96 6.20
C PHE A 101 -5.78 6.37 4.79
N GLY A 102 -4.63 6.32 4.12
CA GLY A 102 -4.47 5.64 2.83
C GLY A 102 -4.79 4.16 2.89
N VAL A 103 -4.36 3.46 3.96
CA VAL A 103 -4.72 2.05 4.20
C VAL A 103 -6.24 1.89 4.38
N MET A 104 -6.87 2.76 5.16
CA MET A 104 -8.32 2.75 5.36
C MET A 104 -9.07 3.03 4.06
N ALA A 105 -8.63 4.03 3.28
CA ALA A 105 -9.26 4.41 2.02
C ALA A 105 -9.19 3.29 0.98
N MET A 106 -8.02 2.68 0.78
CA MET A 106 -7.83 1.54 -0.11
C MET A 106 -8.68 0.34 0.31
N THR A 107 -8.69 0.03 1.60
CA THR A 107 -9.48 -1.08 2.14
C THR A 107 -10.98 -0.85 1.91
N ARG A 108 -11.49 0.35 2.26
CA ARG A 108 -12.90 0.73 2.03
C ARG A 108 -13.29 0.62 0.56
N ALA A 109 -12.43 1.03 -0.35
CA ALA A 109 -12.69 1.00 -1.78
C ALA A 109 -12.68 -0.44 -2.37
N ALA A 110 -11.87 -1.34 -1.83
CA ALA A 110 -11.79 -2.74 -2.27
C ALA A 110 -12.92 -3.64 -1.70
N LEU A 111 -13.39 -3.35 -0.48
CA LEU A 111 -14.36 -4.19 0.24
C LEU A 111 -15.68 -4.47 -0.51
N PRO A 112 -16.30 -3.52 -1.25
CA PRO A 112 -17.51 -3.82 -2.01
C PRO A 112 -17.32 -4.96 -3.01
N GLY A 113 -16.19 -4.97 -3.74
CA GLY A 113 -15.85 -6.04 -4.67
C GLY A 113 -15.63 -7.39 -3.98
N PHE A 114 -14.97 -7.42 -2.83
CA PHE A 114 -14.77 -8.63 -2.04
C PHE A 114 -16.10 -9.19 -1.51
N ARG A 115 -16.98 -8.33 -0.98
CA ARG A 115 -18.31 -8.72 -0.49
C ARG A 115 -19.19 -9.29 -1.61
N ALA A 116 -19.22 -8.63 -2.76
CA ALA A 116 -20.03 -9.09 -3.91
C ALA A 116 -19.62 -10.51 -4.39
N ARG A 117 -18.34 -10.87 -4.24
CA ARG A 117 -17.83 -12.21 -4.61
C ARG A 117 -17.81 -13.20 -3.45
N GLY A 118 -18.11 -12.77 -2.22
CA GLY A 118 -17.99 -13.60 -1.02
C GLY A 118 -16.55 -14.04 -0.70
N ALA A 119 -15.54 -13.40 -1.30
CA ALA A 119 -14.14 -13.76 -1.15
C ALA A 119 -13.22 -12.56 -1.35
N GLY A 120 -12.15 -12.48 -0.57
CA GLY A 120 -11.10 -11.46 -0.68
C GLY A 120 -10.16 -11.52 0.51
N VAL A 121 -8.94 -11.04 0.32
CA VAL A 121 -7.92 -10.94 1.37
C VAL A 121 -7.38 -9.53 1.42
N VAL A 122 -7.29 -8.95 2.60
CA VAL A 122 -6.57 -7.69 2.83
C VAL A 122 -5.34 -7.99 3.68
N VAL A 123 -4.19 -7.55 3.22
CA VAL A 123 -2.92 -7.63 3.94
C VAL A 123 -2.43 -6.22 4.20
N ASN A 124 -2.27 -5.86 5.47
CA ASN A 124 -1.70 -4.57 5.87
C ASN A 124 -0.24 -4.77 6.27
N VAL A 125 0.66 -4.02 5.65
CA VAL A 125 2.08 -4.01 6.01
C VAL A 125 2.28 -3.00 7.14
N THR A 126 2.42 -3.50 8.36
CA THR A 126 2.70 -2.72 9.56
C THR A 126 4.20 -2.52 9.75
N SER A 127 4.73 -2.60 10.95
CA SER A 127 6.16 -2.46 11.19
C SER A 127 6.56 -3.11 12.51
N SER A 128 7.78 -3.59 12.59
CA SER A 128 8.38 -4.08 13.85
C SER A 128 8.49 -3.00 14.95
N VAL A 129 8.43 -1.72 14.57
CA VAL A 129 8.45 -0.61 15.54
C VAL A 129 7.20 -0.57 16.43
N THR A 130 6.10 -1.22 16.02
CA THR A 130 4.90 -1.34 16.85
C THR A 130 5.08 -2.38 17.97
N LEU A 131 5.99 -3.33 17.78
CA LEU A 131 6.34 -4.36 18.75
C LEU A 131 7.51 -3.96 19.65
N ALA A 132 8.49 -3.25 19.07
CA ALA A 132 9.68 -2.77 19.74
C ALA A 132 9.92 -1.29 19.40
N PRO A 133 9.44 -0.34 20.22
CA PRO A 133 9.60 1.08 19.97
C PRO A 133 11.05 1.50 19.86
N HIS A 134 11.36 2.33 18.87
CA HIS A 134 12.68 2.91 18.68
C HIS A 134 12.68 4.41 18.96
N PRO A 135 13.74 4.96 19.57
CA PRO A 135 13.92 6.39 19.71
C PRO A 135 13.79 7.10 18.36
N LEU A 136 13.28 8.33 18.35
CA LEU A 136 13.14 9.19 17.18
C LEU A 136 12.18 8.67 16.10
N MET A 137 11.39 7.63 16.36
CA MET A 137 10.40 7.07 15.42
C MET A 137 8.95 7.22 15.92
N ALA A 138 8.68 8.10 16.88
CA ALA A 138 7.40 8.19 17.55
C ALA A 138 6.22 8.42 16.58
N VAL A 139 6.33 9.37 15.65
CA VAL A 139 5.27 9.67 14.66
C VAL A 139 5.04 8.49 13.72
N TYR A 140 6.12 7.90 13.20
CA TYR A 140 6.03 6.72 12.35
C TYR A 140 5.41 5.54 13.10
N THR A 141 5.90 5.25 14.32
CA THR A 141 5.35 4.19 15.18
C THR A 141 3.86 4.39 15.42
N ALA A 142 3.44 5.60 15.80
CA ALA A 142 2.03 5.91 16.01
C ALA A 142 1.17 5.66 14.76
N SER A 143 1.66 6.07 13.58
CA SER A 143 0.94 5.85 12.32
C SER A 143 0.80 4.38 11.95
N LYS A 144 1.79 3.55 12.27
CA LYS A 144 1.75 2.10 12.04
C LYS A 144 0.94 1.35 13.11
N ALA A 145 1.02 1.78 14.37
CA ALA A 145 0.19 1.22 15.45
C ALA A 145 -1.32 1.45 15.20
N ALA A 146 -1.69 2.57 14.60
CA ALA A 146 -3.08 2.83 14.18
C ALA A 146 -3.60 1.85 13.10
N VAL A 147 -2.74 1.09 12.45
CA VAL A 147 -3.10 0.06 11.45
C VAL A 147 -3.17 -1.32 12.09
N ASP A 148 -2.49 -1.54 13.22
CA ASP A 148 -2.52 -2.82 13.95
C ASP A 148 -3.85 -3.03 14.70
N GLY A 149 -4.56 -1.95 15.08
CA GLY A 149 -5.87 -1.98 15.73
C GLY A 149 -7.01 -2.03 14.76
#